data_5a88bc24e0485a931683e8372eb1e26c
#
_entry.id   5a88bc24e0485a931683e8372eb1e26c
#
_cell.length_a   1.000
_cell.length_b   1.000
_cell.length_c   1.000
_cell.angle_alpha   90.00
_cell.angle_beta   90.00
_cell.angle_gamma   90.00
#
_symmetry.space_group_name_H-M   'P 1'
#
loop_
_entity.id
_entity.type
_entity.pdbx_description
1 polymer ?
#
loop_
_entity_poly.entity_id
_entity_poly.type
_entity_poly.pdbx_seq_one_letter_code
_entity_poly.pdbx_strand_id
1 'polypeptide(L)'
;MKKFSHIVTEDDAREKLPVRRLIRRYFNFSSRLRGKIKRENLVFINGKPVAGWIVPKQGDVLEIHLPKERSFFEPEDIPIDVIFEDEDLLVINKAPGIVVHPTYGYKEHTVANAVTKYMLDTNQEFKIRFINRIDMDTSGLLLLGKNSHAQDSYMKQQKSGDVKKIYIA
;
A
#
# COMPACT_ATOMS: atom_id res chain seq x y z
N MET A 1 3.17 2.41 -10.71
CA MET A 1 3.29 3.64 -9.89
C MET A 1 1.89 4.09 -9.52
N LYS A 2 1.54 4.10 -8.22
CA LYS A 2 0.20 4.55 -7.76
C LYS A 2 0.14 6.08 -7.77
N LYS A 3 -0.88 6.63 -8.43
CA LYS A 3 -1.13 8.07 -8.49
C LYS A 3 -2.40 8.42 -7.74
N PHE A 4 -2.37 9.54 -7.06
CA PHE A 4 -3.53 10.17 -6.44
C PHE A 4 -3.66 11.57 -7.03
N SER A 5 -4.86 12.02 -7.32
CA SER A 5 -5.10 13.33 -7.90
C SER A 5 -6.26 14.07 -7.23
N HIS A 6 -6.19 15.38 -7.23
CA HIS A 6 -7.25 16.28 -6.79
C HIS A 6 -7.20 17.56 -7.64
N ILE A 7 -8.36 17.97 -8.17
CA ILE A 7 -8.49 19.24 -8.86
C ILE A 7 -8.78 20.32 -7.82
N VAL A 8 -7.93 21.35 -7.76
CA VAL A 8 -8.07 22.45 -6.81
C VAL A 8 -9.37 23.19 -7.05
N THR A 9 -10.24 23.20 -6.06
CA THR A 9 -11.56 23.83 -6.13
C THR A 9 -11.47 25.34 -5.96
N GLU A 10 -12.58 26.04 -6.23
CA GLU A 10 -12.70 27.47 -5.93
C GLU A 10 -12.52 27.75 -4.45
N ASP A 11 -13.10 26.91 -3.57
CA ASP A 11 -12.98 27.06 -2.13
C ASP A 11 -11.53 26.89 -1.65
N ASP A 12 -10.79 25.90 -2.18
CA ASP A 12 -9.37 25.73 -1.85
C ASP A 12 -8.54 26.95 -2.22
N ALA A 13 -8.80 27.54 -3.39
CA ALA A 13 -8.11 28.72 -3.88
C ALA A 13 -8.48 29.96 -3.05
N ARG A 14 -9.76 30.13 -2.71
CA ARG A 14 -10.24 31.24 -1.85
C ARG A 14 -9.64 31.18 -0.44
N GLU A 15 -9.52 29.96 0.14
CA GLU A 15 -8.88 29.75 1.44
C GLU A 15 -7.33 29.87 1.37
N LYS A 16 -6.75 30.00 0.18
CA LYS A 16 -5.30 30.06 -0.07
C LYS A 16 -4.55 28.90 0.59
N LEU A 17 -5.10 27.70 0.50
CA LEU A 17 -4.51 26.53 1.15
C LEU A 17 -3.23 26.10 0.44
N PRO A 18 -2.09 25.99 1.16
CA PRO A 18 -0.89 25.42 0.59
C PRO A 18 -1.06 23.92 0.35
N VAL A 19 -0.35 23.40 -0.63
CA VAL A 19 -0.36 21.97 -1.05
C VAL A 19 -0.33 21.00 0.14
N ARG A 20 0.50 21.24 1.15
CA ARG A 20 0.56 20.38 2.36
C ARG A 20 -0.76 20.32 3.13
N ARG A 21 -1.60 21.35 3.05
CA ARG A 21 -2.93 21.38 3.68
C ARG A 21 -3.95 20.67 2.82
N LEU A 22 -3.89 20.82 1.50
CA LEU A 22 -4.73 20.08 0.55
C LEU A 22 -4.47 18.56 0.68
N ILE A 23 -3.20 18.14 0.77
CA ILE A 23 -2.85 16.74 1.00
C ILE A 23 -3.50 16.19 2.29
N ARG A 24 -3.54 16.98 3.35
CA ARG A 24 -4.19 16.56 4.61
C ARG A 24 -5.71 16.53 4.52
N ARG A 25 -6.30 17.44 3.74
CA ARG A 25 -7.76 17.57 3.57
C ARG A 25 -8.34 16.42 2.73
N TYR A 26 -7.69 16.11 1.61
CA TYR A 26 -8.25 15.23 0.59
C TYR A 26 -7.68 13.81 0.58
N PHE A 27 -6.46 13.62 1.09
CA PHE A 27 -5.81 12.31 1.09
C PHE A 27 -5.58 11.81 2.51
N ASN A 28 -6.24 10.74 2.85
CA ASN A 28 -6.15 10.14 4.19
C ASN A 28 -4.81 9.41 4.42
N PHE A 29 -3.68 10.08 4.11
CA PHE A 29 -2.35 9.52 4.31
C PHE A 29 -1.90 9.60 5.77
N SER A 30 -1.17 8.57 6.22
CA SER A 30 -0.51 8.58 7.52
C SER A 30 0.58 9.66 7.61
N SER A 31 0.98 10.00 8.84
CA SER A 31 2.09 10.91 9.08
C SER A 31 3.40 10.41 8.48
N ARG A 32 3.63 9.08 8.53
CA ARG A 32 4.79 8.43 7.94
C ARG A 32 4.79 8.58 6.41
N LEU A 33 3.66 8.32 5.75
CA LEU A 33 3.55 8.44 4.30
C LEU A 33 3.68 9.90 3.86
N ARG A 34 3.06 10.85 4.56
CA ARG A 34 3.24 12.29 4.30
C ARG A 34 4.70 12.73 4.45
N GLY A 35 5.41 12.20 5.46
CA GLY A 35 6.85 12.43 5.65
C GLY A 35 7.67 11.92 4.46
N LYS A 36 7.36 10.72 3.94
CA LYS A 36 7.97 10.15 2.73
C LYS A 36 7.71 11.03 1.50
N ILE A 37 6.44 11.38 1.26
CA ILE A 37 6.01 12.23 0.13
C ILE A 37 6.80 13.55 0.12
N LYS A 38 6.97 14.19 1.28
CA LYS A 38 7.75 15.43 1.39
C LYS A 38 9.23 15.21 1.11
N ARG A 39 9.84 14.19 1.72
CA ARG A 39 11.28 13.92 1.61
C ARG A 39 11.71 13.54 0.19
N GLU A 40 10.86 12.81 -0.52
CA GLU A 40 11.14 12.29 -1.86
C GLU A 40 10.56 13.18 -2.98
N ASN A 41 10.02 14.36 -2.63
CA ASN A 41 9.44 15.33 -3.59
C ASN A 41 8.40 14.71 -4.54
N LEU A 42 7.48 13.91 -3.98
CA LEU A 42 6.49 13.14 -4.74
C LEU A 42 5.20 13.92 -5.05
N VAL A 43 5.24 15.24 -5.02
CA VAL A 43 4.07 16.13 -5.21
C VAL A 43 4.26 16.97 -6.47
N PHE A 44 3.21 17.03 -7.27
CA PHE A 44 3.20 17.72 -8.55
C PHE A 44 1.96 18.60 -8.67
N ILE A 45 2.11 19.74 -9.36
CA ILE A 45 1.01 20.57 -9.85
C ILE A 45 1.14 20.65 -11.37
N ASN A 46 0.09 20.23 -12.08
CA ASN A 46 0.06 20.20 -13.54
C ASN A 46 1.32 19.52 -14.14
N GLY A 47 1.71 18.37 -13.53
CA GLY A 47 2.87 17.58 -13.94
C GLY A 47 4.23 18.14 -13.52
N LYS A 48 4.31 19.30 -12.86
CA LYS A 48 5.58 19.88 -12.38
C LYS A 48 5.77 19.64 -10.88
N PRO A 49 6.95 19.20 -10.42
CA PRO A 49 7.21 19.00 -9.00
C PRO A 49 7.11 20.31 -8.23
N VAL A 50 6.48 20.27 -7.06
CA VAL A 50 6.27 21.46 -6.22
C VAL A 50 6.56 21.19 -4.76
N ALA A 51 6.93 22.25 -4.04
CA ALA A 51 7.09 22.22 -2.60
C ALA A 51 5.75 22.35 -1.87
N GLY A 52 5.64 21.75 -0.68
CA GLY A 52 4.40 21.69 0.09
C GLY A 52 3.85 23.04 0.58
N TRP A 53 4.62 24.14 0.50
CA TRP A 53 4.17 25.48 0.87
C TRP A 53 3.54 26.26 -0.30
N ILE A 54 3.66 25.76 -1.52
CA ILE A 54 3.06 26.42 -2.70
C ILE A 54 1.54 26.45 -2.53
N VAL A 55 0.94 27.58 -2.89
CA VAL A 55 -0.51 27.77 -2.95
C VAL A 55 -0.93 27.64 -4.40
N PRO A 56 -1.65 26.57 -4.76
CA PRO A 56 -2.11 26.37 -6.12
C PRO A 56 -3.31 27.28 -6.44
N LYS A 57 -3.61 27.40 -7.73
CA LYS A 57 -4.78 28.15 -8.24
C LYS A 57 -5.95 27.20 -8.46
N GLN A 58 -7.16 27.77 -8.53
CA GLN A 58 -8.35 27.02 -8.98
C GLN A 58 -8.09 26.38 -10.34
N GLY A 59 -8.51 25.12 -10.47
CA GLY A 59 -8.33 24.32 -11.67
C GLY A 59 -6.98 23.62 -11.80
N ASP A 60 -5.99 23.96 -10.96
CA ASP A 60 -4.73 23.21 -10.93
C ASP A 60 -4.96 21.76 -10.54
N VAL A 61 -4.22 20.84 -11.15
CA VAL A 61 -4.26 19.41 -10.83
C VAL A 61 -3.12 19.08 -9.87
N LEU A 62 -3.48 18.86 -8.60
CA LEU A 62 -2.55 18.34 -7.58
C LEU A 62 -2.42 16.82 -7.75
N GLU A 63 -1.21 16.34 -7.95
CA GLU A 63 -0.92 14.92 -8.07
C GLU A 63 0.13 14.48 -7.03
N ILE A 64 -0.02 13.24 -6.55
CA ILE A 64 0.95 12.58 -5.69
C ILE A 64 1.32 11.25 -6.34
N HIS A 65 2.59 11.08 -6.65
CA HIS A 65 3.11 9.90 -7.35
C HIS A 65 3.90 9.04 -6.36
N LEU A 66 3.31 7.95 -5.88
CA LEU A 66 4.05 7.01 -5.05
C LEU A 66 4.96 6.14 -5.93
N PRO A 67 6.27 6.04 -5.60
CA PRO A 67 7.20 5.24 -6.39
C PRO A 67 6.81 3.76 -6.31
N LYS A 68 7.17 3.00 -7.35
CA LYS A 68 7.19 1.55 -7.26
C LYS A 68 8.23 1.14 -6.22
N GLU A 69 7.85 0.25 -5.34
CA GLU A 69 8.76 -0.38 -4.39
C GLU A 69 8.79 -1.88 -4.67
N ARG A 70 9.94 -2.51 -4.46
CA ARG A 70 10.15 -3.93 -4.72
C ARG A 70 10.44 -4.67 -3.43
N SER A 71 10.12 -5.94 -3.40
CA SER A 71 10.65 -6.92 -2.45
C SER A 71 11.67 -7.78 -3.17
N PHE A 72 12.65 -8.28 -2.43
CA PHE A 72 13.71 -9.13 -2.93
C PHE A 72 13.65 -10.46 -2.17
N PHE A 73 12.76 -11.35 -2.62
CA PHE A 73 12.70 -12.74 -2.17
C PHE A 73 12.92 -13.62 -3.39
N GLU A 74 13.57 -14.76 -3.18
CA GLU A 74 13.72 -15.74 -4.24
C GLU A 74 12.33 -16.30 -4.61
N PRO A 75 11.98 -16.33 -5.91
CA PRO A 75 10.70 -16.87 -6.33
C PRO A 75 10.69 -18.40 -6.19
N GLU A 76 9.64 -18.96 -5.61
CA GLU A 76 9.45 -20.41 -5.49
C GLU A 76 8.07 -20.80 -5.99
N ASP A 77 8.02 -21.91 -6.74
CA ASP A 77 6.79 -22.47 -7.31
C ASP A 77 5.96 -23.19 -6.24
N ILE A 78 5.44 -22.40 -5.32
CA ILE A 78 4.52 -22.83 -4.26
C ILE A 78 3.13 -22.32 -4.63
N PRO A 79 2.14 -23.21 -4.76
CA PRO A 79 0.77 -22.81 -5.09
C PRO A 79 0.20 -21.83 -4.08
N ILE A 80 -0.44 -20.77 -4.55
CA ILE A 80 -1.23 -19.87 -3.72
C ILE A 80 -2.68 -19.84 -4.18
N ASP A 81 -3.59 -19.85 -3.24
CA ASP A 81 -5.03 -19.76 -3.48
C ASP A 81 -5.46 -18.29 -3.34
N VAL A 82 -5.64 -17.60 -4.47
CA VAL A 82 -6.01 -16.19 -4.51
C VAL A 82 -7.53 -16.05 -4.36
N ILE A 83 -7.95 -15.44 -3.27
CA ILE A 83 -9.36 -15.20 -2.94
C ILE A 83 -9.86 -13.87 -3.50
N PHE A 84 -9.01 -12.84 -3.48
CA PHE A 84 -9.32 -11.51 -3.99
C PHE A 84 -8.05 -10.78 -4.41
N GLU A 85 -8.14 -10.01 -5.48
CA GLU A 85 -7.06 -9.14 -5.92
C GLU A 85 -7.60 -7.90 -6.63
N ASP A 86 -7.03 -6.75 -6.29
CA ASP A 86 -7.21 -5.49 -7.00
C ASP A 86 -5.88 -4.72 -7.14
N GLU A 87 -5.92 -3.43 -7.43
CA GLU A 87 -4.73 -2.58 -7.54
C GLU A 87 -4.01 -2.34 -6.20
N ASP A 88 -4.68 -2.52 -5.08
CA ASP A 88 -4.23 -2.15 -3.74
C ASP A 88 -3.96 -3.35 -2.84
N LEU A 89 -4.71 -4.44 -3.01
CA LEU A 89 -4.70 -5.61 -2.14
C LEU A 89 -4.53 -6.91 -2.93
N LEU A 90 -3.89 -7.88 -2.30
CA LEU A 90 -3.92 -9.28 -2.64
C LEU A 90 -4.33 -10.06 -1.38
N VAL A 91 -5.40 -10.84 -1.47
CA VAL A 91 -5.89 -11.70 -0.40
C VAL A 91 -5.76 -13.15 -0.83
N ILE A 92 -5.05 -13.93 -0.04
CA ILE A 92 -4.85 -15.35 -0.30
C ILE A 92 -5.40 -16.19 0.85
N ASN A 93 -5.81 -17.41 0.55
CA ASN A 93 -6.09 -18.44 1.53
C ASN A 93 -4.80 -19.22 1.79
N LYS A 94 -4.10 -18.90 2.87
CA LYS A 94 -2.85 -19.57 3.22
C LYS A 94 -3.12 -21.02 3.65
N ALA A 95 -2.45 -21.99 3.04
CA ALA A 95 -2.43 -23.36 3.50
C ALA A 95 -1.69 -23.49 4.86
N PRO A 96 -1.97 -24.50 5.68
CA PRO A 96 -1.16 -24.84 6.85
C PRO A 96 0.23 -25.34 6.43
N GLY A 97 1.19 -25.35 7.34
CA GLY A 97 2.54 -25.88 7.12
C GLY A 97 3.51 -24.92 6.43
N ILE A 98 3.09 -23.68 6.09
CA ILE A 98 3.95 -22.69 5.44
C ILE A 98 4.07 -21.41 6.28
N VAL A 99 5.29 -20.90 6.46
CA VAL A 99 5.60 -19.67 7.16
C VAL A 99 5.29 -18.45 6.27
N VAL A 100 4.74 -17.39 6.84
CA VAL A 100 4.33 -16.19 6.07
C VAL A 100 5.54 -15.43 5.51
N HIS A 101 6.56 -15.19 6.32
CA HIS A 101 7.70 -14.34 5.96
C HIS A 101 9.00 -15.01 6.38
N PRO A 102 10.10 -14.88 5.61
CA PRO A 102 11.39 -15.41 6.01
C PRO A 102 11.81 -15.01 7.42
N THR A 103 12.27 -15.98 8.19
CA THR A 103 12.77 -15.82 9.54
C THR A 103 14.12 -16.52 9.67
N TYR A 104 14.80 -16.41 10.84
CA TYR A 104 16.11 -17.02 11.04
C TYR A 104 16.15 -18.53 10.74
N GLY A 105 15.07 -19.26 11.07
CA GLY A 105 14.97 -20.70 10.83
C GLY A 105 14.33 -21.11 9.48
N TYR A 106 13.72 -20.15 8.76
CA TYR A 106 12.99 -20.38 7.52
C TYR A 106 13.30 -19.25 6.54
N LYS A 107 14.40 -19.38 5.80
CA LYS A 107 14.83 -18.36 4.83
C LYS A 107 14.09 -18.49 3.49
N GLU A 108 13.67 -19.68 3.16
CA GLU A 108 13.01 -20.12 1.95
C GLU A 108 11.71 -20.86 2.29
N HIS A 109 10.96 -21.29 1.30
CA HIS A 109 9.68 -22.01 1.43
C HIS A 109 8.66 -21.23 2.26
N THR A 110 8.53 -19.92 1.98
CA THR A 110 7.59 -19.04 2.67
C THR A 110 6.54 -18.48 1.70
N VAL A 111 5.46 -17.95 2.25
CA VAL A 111 4.46 -17.23 1.43
C VAL A 111 5.08 -16.08 0.66
N ALA A 112 6.10 -15.41 1.21
CA ALA A 112 6.80 -14.33 0.50
C ALA A 112 7.47 -14.83 -0.79
N ASN A 113 8.06 -16.04 -0.78
CA ASN A 113 8.65 -16.68 -1.96
C ASN A 113 7.57 -17.05 -2.99
N ALA A 114 6.47 -17.65 -2.52
CA ALA A 114 5.32 -18.01 -3.36
C ALA A 114 4.70 -16.76 -4.05
N VAL A 115 4.47 -15.69 -3.30
CA VAL A 115 3.93 -14.43 -3.84
C VAL A 115 4.91 -13.78 -4.82
N THR A 116 6.23 -13.92 -4.61
CA THR A 116 7.23 -13.43 -5.58
C THR A 116 7.13 -14.18 -6.91
N LYS A 117 6.96 -15.51 -6.89
CA LYS A 117 6.70 -16.29 -8.10
C LYS A 117 5.38 -15.88 -8.77
N TYR A 118 4.32 -15.74 -8.01
CA TYR A 118 3.02 -15.26 -8.51
C TYR A 118 3.14 -13.89 -9.22
N MET A 119 3.89 -12.95 -8.64
CA MET A 119 4.13 -11.65 -9.28
C MET A 119 4.85 -11.77 -10.63
N LEU A 120 5.81 -12.68 -10.75
CA LEU A 120 6.50 -12.94 -12.02
C LEU A 120 5.54 -13.51 -13.05
N ASP A 121 4.76 -14.51 -12.69
CA ASP A 121 3.82 -15.20 -13.59
C ASP A 121 2.70 -14.27 -14.08
N THR A 122 2.28 -13.33 -13.25
CA THR A 122 1.22 -12.36 -13.57
C THR A 122 1.76 -11.02 -14.09
N ASN A 123 3.09 -10.92 -14.32
CA ASN A 123 3.75 -9.70 -14.78
C ASN A 123 3.46 -8.48 -13.88
N GLN A 124 3.40 -8.73 -12.58
CA GLN A 124 3.19 -7.71 -11.56
C GLN A 124 4.48 -7.37 -10.83
N GLU A 125 4.54 -6.16 -10.27
CA GLU A 125 5.68 -5.71 -9.49
C GLU A 125 5.22 -4.80 -8.37
N PHE A 126 5.34 -5.27 -7.13
CA PHE A 126 5.07 -4.50 -5.93
C PHE A 126 5.93 -4.96 -4.75
N LYS A 127 6.05 -4.12 -3.73
CA LYS A 127 6.65 -4.53 -2.46
C LYS A 127 5.61 -5.31 -1.66
N ILE A 128 5.93 -6.54 -1.31
CA ILE A 128 5.11 -7.39 -0.45
C ILE A 128 5.00 -6.77 0.94
N ARG A 129 3.79 -6.49 1.39
CA ARG A 129 3.48 -5.95 2.71
C ARG A 129 2.40 -6.79 3.35
N PHE A 130 2.80 -7.73 4.16
CA PHE A 130 1.83 -8.49 4.95
C PHE A 130 1.09 -7.56 5.91
N ILE A 131 -0.22 -7.52 5.79
CA ILE A 131 -1.12 -6.68 6.59
C ILE A 131 -1.47 -7.40 7.89
N ASN A 132 -1.68 -8.72 7.84
CA ASN A 132 -1.86 -9.59 9.00
C ASN A 132 -0.86 -10.73 8.97
N ARG A 133 -0.83 -11.51 10.02
CA ARG A 133 -0.06 -12.75 10.13
C ARG A 133 -0.96 -13.81 10.73
N ILE A 134 -0.76 -15.03 10.29
CA ILE A 134 -1.28 -16.27 10.88
C ILE A 134 -0.10 -17.23 11.01
N ASP A 135 -0.16 -18.14 11.97
CA ASP A 135 0.95 -19.03 12.27
C ASP A 135 1.18 -20.07 11.16
N MET A 136 2.30 -20.75 11.22
CA MET A 136 2.71 -21.74 10.22
C MET A 136 1.61 -22.78 9.97
N ASP A 137 1.10 -23.38 11.03
CA ASP A 137 0.11 -24.47 10.96
C ASP A 137 -1.35 -23.96 10.90
N THR A 138 -1.54 -22.67 10.93
CA THR A 138 -2.86 -22.02 10.77
C THR A 138 -3.13 -21.79 9.30
N SER A 139 -4.32 -22.17 8.82
CA SER A 139 -4.84 -21.81 7.49
C SER A 139 -5.77 -20.62 7.55
N GLY A 140 -6.02 -19.98 6.41
CA GLY A 140 -7.00 -18.93 6.28
C GLY A 140 -6.49 -17.66 5.61
N LEU A 141 -7.24 -16.57 5.75
CA LEU A 141 -7.04 -15.35 4.99
C LEU A 141 -5.77 -14.60 5.42
N LEU A 142 -4.90 -14.40 4.45
CA LEU A 142 -3.71 -13.58 4.57
C LEU A 142 -3.81 -12.41 3.60
N LEU A 143 -3.70 -11.19 4.13
CA LEU A 143 -3.85 -9.96 3.40
C LEU A 143 -2.48 -9.33 3.12
N LEU A 144 -2.27 -8.93 1.88
CA LEU A 144 -1.06 -8.25 1.43
C LEU A 144 -1.42 -6.92 0.80
N GLY A 145 -0.77 -5.85 1.24
CA GLY A 145 -0.87 -4.54 0.59
C GLY A 145 0.14 -4.42 -0.55
N LYS A 146 -0.32 -4.09 -1.74
CA LYS A 146 0.54 -3.87 -2.91
C LYS A 146 1.27 -2.52 -2.87
N ASN A 147 0.79 -1.60 -2.04
CA ASN A 147 1.42 -0.30 -1.83
C ASN A 147 1.30 0.15 -0.36
N SER A 148 2.04 1.20 -0.01
CA SER A 148 2.06 1.70 1.36
C SER A 148 0.75 2.36 1.82
N HIS A 149 -0.06 2.86 0.88
CA HIS A 149 -1.36 3.46 1.19
C HIS A 149 -2.37 2.39 1.60
N ALA A 150 -2.43 1.27 0.87
CA ALA A 150 -3.31 0.15 1.20
C ALA A 150 -3.03 -0.40 2.61
N GLN A 151 -1.76 -0.64 2.93
CA GLN A 151 -1.36 -1.08 4.27
C GLN A 151 -1.78 -0.08 5.34
N ASP A 152 -1.54 1.22 5.11
CA ASP A 152 -1.87 2.29 6.05
C ASP A 152 -3.40 2.44 6.24
N SER A 153 -4.17 2.34 5.16
CA SER A 153 -5.63 2.39 5.19
C SER A 153 -6.22 1.26 6.03
N TYR A 154 -5.75 0.02 5.79
CA TYR A 154 -6.17 -1.12 6.60
C TYR A 154 -5.84 -0.95 8.09
N MET A 155 -4.62 -0.51 8.41
CA MET A 155 -4.20 -0.31 9.81
C MET A 155 -5.06 0.74 10.53
N LYS A 156 -5.54 1.77 9.82
CA LYS A 156 -6.48 2.75 10.37
C LYS A 156 -7.84 2.13 10.64
N GLN A 157 -8.39 1.39 9.69
CA GLN A 157 -9.66 0.69 9.85
C GLN A 157 -9.60 -0.36 10.98
N GLN A 158 -8.47 -1.05 11.12
CA GLN A 158 -8.28 -1.96 12.24
C GLN A 158 -8.27 -1.21 13.58
N LYS A 159 -7.62 -0.05 13.64
CA LYS A 159 -7.56 0.78 14.85
C LYS A 159 -8.91 1.39 15.23
N SER A 160 -9.74 1.76 14.24
CA SER A 160 -11.11 2.28 14.46
C SER A 160 -12.11 1.19 14.81
N GLY A 161 -11.75 -0.10 14.71
CA GLY A 161 -12.67 -1.21 14.98
C GLY A 161 -13.53 -1.64 13.80
N ASP A 162 -13.29 -1.08 12.61
CA ASP A 162 -14.06 -1.39 11.40
C ASP A 162 -13.69 -2.77 10.82
N VAL A 163 -12.52 -3.32 11.22
CA VAL A 163 -12.07 -4.66 10.82
C VAL A 163 -12.36 -5.67 11.92
N LYS A 164 -13.11 -6.70 11.58
CA LYS A 164 -13.37 -7.86 12.45
C LYS A 164 -12.53 -9.04 11.99
N LYS A 165 -11.86 -9.72 12.93
CA LYS A 165 -11.14 -10.98 12.70
C LYS A 165 -11.92 -12.11 13.35
N ILE A 166 -12.27 -13.13 12.56
CA ILE A 166 -13.02 -14.29 13.02
C ILE A 166 -12.11 -15.51 12.85
N TYR A 167 -12.00 -16.32 13.88
CA TYR A 167 -11.24 -17.56 13.89
C TYR A 167 -12.15 -18.72 14.28
N ILE A 168 -11.91 -19.89 13.68
CA ILE A 168 -12.51 -21.15 14.05
C ILE A 168 -11.39 -21.98 14.70
N ALA A 169 -11.61 -22.40 15.95
CA ALA A 169 -10.67 -23.21 16.73
C ALA A 169 -11.27 -24.60 17.03
#